data_a6101337a6d87e55a64e1c261e0fd55d
#
_entry.id   a6101337a6d87e55a64e1c261e0fd55d
#
_cell.length_a   1.000
_cell.length_b   1.000
_cell.length_c   1.000
_cell.angle_alpha   90.00
_cell.angle_beta   90.00
_cell.angle_gamma   90.00
#
_symmetry.space_group_name_H-M   'P 1'
#
loop_
_entity.id
_entity.type
_entity.pdbx_description
1 polymer ?
#
loop_
_entity_poly.entity_id
_entity_poly.type
_entity_poly.pdbx_seq_one_letter_code
_entity_poly.pdbx_strand_id
1 'polypeptide(L)'
;MSTIPLSLDFSITPNVVSPAGSAVDANGLMLTDNELIPVGAVQSYYSSSDVSALMGSDSKEFLAAQQYFNGYDNSSVIPGELLMYRLVTADAAGYLLSGNMKGVTLATLKATPAGTIKLVVDGTVVTSTSIDLSAATSFTDIADKVETGIGDTKVSVEWLPIANRFIIRSATTGADSQVSFAYADSGAIATALKLTEATAATVSPGSDAVSMTDTMNNVINTNQNWILFQALTELTDEQKTELCAWASASHNRYGYVVHDTSAAPTVANNASCFVQSVVVANGYENIFPIYGSYLYAVTALAYAASIDFARTNGRISFKFRGFSGLAPNVSDLATAQALKSNGYNFYGSYSLNKTMAQYASDGAITGKFVWLDSFIDQVWINANLVGAYANLFTANQSYPFNANGYGAVQAATIDVAEQAVTFGAIQRGVVLDNAQIRIVNTSVGKDISATLYSQGWYLFIPTQTGSARLARDLQGVIFYWVDGQLIQSITMSSTAIL
;
A
#
# COMPACT_ATOMS: atom_id res chain seq x y z
N MET A 1 16.20 10.36 -9.29
CA MET A 1 16.03 11.76 -9.74
C MET A 1 14.91 12.38 -8.93
N SER A 2 15.22 13.38 -8.10
CA SER A 2 14.19 14.12 -7.38
C SER A 2 13.41 14.96 -8.41
N THR A 3 12.14 14.65 -8.59
CA THR A 3 11.23 15.43 -9.42
C THR A 3 10.44 16.40 -8.54
N ILE A 4 10.20 17.59 -9.02
CA ILE A 4 9.33 18.57 -8.36
C ILE A 4 7.90 17.95 -8.35
N PRO A 5 7.24 17.81 -7.19
CA PRO A 5 5.90 17.27 -7.14
C PRO A 5 4.94 18.17 -7.91
N LEU A 6 4.11 17.60 -8.79
CA LEU A 6 3.06 18.34 -9.49
C LEU A 6 2.02 18.96 -8.55
N SER A 7 1.98 18.51 -7.29
CA SER A 7 1.21 19.15 -6.22
C SER A 7 1.64 20.59 -5.91
N LEU A 8 2.82 21.01 -6.35
CA LEU A 8 3.24 22.41 -6.27
C LEU A 8 2.38 23.29 -7.19
N ASP A 9 2.01 22.78 -8.35
CA ASP A 9 1.25 23.53 -9.36
C ASP A 9 -0.25 23.15 -9.36
N PHE A 10 -0.59 21.93 -8.93
CA PHE A 10 -1.94 21.42 -8.89
C PHE A 10 -2.29 20.94 -7.49
N SER A 11 -2.88 21.84 -6.68
CA SER A 11 -3.38 21.51 -5.34
C SER A 11 -4.73 20.80 -5.48
N ILE A 12 -4.67 19.55 -5.91
CA ILE A 12 -5.71 18.56 -5.67
C ILE A 12 -5.10 17.61 -4.66
N THR A 13 -5.53 17.70 -3.44
CA THR A 13 -5.11 16.75 -2.44
C THR A 13 -5.99 15.51 -2.57
N PRO A 14 -5.40 14.35 -2.77
CA PRO A 14 -4.02 13.93 -2.89
C PRO A 14 -3.51 13.74 -4.32
N ASN A 15 -2.22 13.72 -4.48
CA ASN A 15 -1.51 13.69 -5.75
C ASN A 15 -0.87 12.36 -6.06
N VAL A 16 -1.08 11.88 -7.27
CA VAL A 16 -0.11 10.99 -7.94
C VAL A 16 -0.20 11.19 -9.44
N VAL A 17 0.93 11.39 -10.09
CA VAL A 17 1.01 11.34 -11.55
C VAL A 17 2.17 10.46 -11.97
N SER A 18 1.85 9.41 -12.71
CA SER A 18 2.83 8.74 -13.56
C SER A 18 2.90 9.48 -14.90
N PRO A 19 4.08 9.74 -15.48
CA PRO A 19 4.23 10.46 -16.74
C PRO A 19 3.60 9.79 -17.97
N ALA A 20 3.01 8.61 -17.81
CA ALA A 20 2.44 7.80 -18.89
C ALA A 20 0.91 7.67 -18.82
N GLY A 21 0.19 8.58 -18.18
CA GLY A 21 -1.25 8.75 -18.40
C GLY A 21 -2.15 7.61 -17.93
N SER A 22 -1.75 6.82 -16.96
CA SER A 22 -2.61 5.82 -16.31
C SER A 22 -3.01 6.29 -14.92
N ALA A 23 -4.27 6.06 -14.58
CA ALA A 23 -4.80 6.22 -13.22
C ALA A 23 -3.93 5.49 -12.20
N VAL A 24 -4.04 5.88 -10.93
CA VAL A 24 -3.48 5.14 -9.80
C VAL A 24 -3.91 3.68 -9.91
N ASP A 25 -2.94 2.78 -9.94
CA ASP A 25 -3.20 1.38 -9.66
C ASP A 25 -3.53 1.28 -8.16
N ALA A 26 -4.62 0.58 -7.83
CA ALA A 26 -5.04 0.44 -6.42
C ALA A 26 -4.17 -0.58 -5.68
N ASN A 27 -2.85 -0.52 -5.88
CA ASN A 27 -1.89 -1.41 -5.25
C ASN A 27 -1.96 -1.34 -3.73
N GLY A 28 -1.60 -2.44 -3.08
CA GLY A 28 -1.44 -2.53 -1.64
C GLY A 28 0.01 -2.34 -1.22
N LEU A 29 0.22 -1.67 -0.08
CA LEU A 29 1.51 -1.57 0.58
C LEU A 29 1.50 -2.39 1.87
N MET A 30 2.50 -3.24 2.06
CA MET A 30 2.70 -4.02 3.28
C MET A 30 3.98 -3.60 3.98
N LEU A 31 3.86 -3.24 5.24
CA LEU A 31 4.99 -2.94 6.11
C LEU A 31 5.40 -4.21 6.85
N THR A 32 6.68 -4.55 6.84
CA THR A 32 7.22 -5.75 7.49
C THR A 32 8.56 -5.47 8.16
N ASP A 33 8.88 -6.21 9.20
CA ASP A 33 10.18 -6.19 9.87
C ASP A 33 11.22 -7.11 9.23
N ASN A 34 10.90 -7.74 8.08
CA ASN A 34 11.79 -8.67 7.40
C ASN A 34 13.06 -7.96 6.91
N GLU A 35 14.21 -8.42 7.40
CA GLU A 35 15.51 -7.81 7.11
C GLU A 35 15.97 -7.97 5.66
N LEU A 36 15.40 -8.92 4.91
CA LEU A 36 15.77 -9.14 3.50
C LEU A 36 15.23 -8.06 2.57
N ILE A 37 14.35 -7.19 3.05
CA ILE A 37 13.98 -5.95 2.36
C ILE A 37 15.00 -4.87 2.75
N PRO A 38 15.71 -4.28 1.78
CA PRO A 38 16.67 -3.22 2.06
C PRO A 38 16.03 -2.01 2.74
N VAL A 39 16.72 -1.45 3.70
CA VAL A 39 16.28 -0.24 4.40
C VAL A 39 16.10 0.91 3.40
N GLY A 40 14.99 1.64 3.52
CA GLY A 40 14.68 2.79 2.68
C GLY A 40 14.17 2.45 1.27
N ALA A 41 14.05 1.18 0.92
CA ALA A 41 13.60 0.75 -0.39
C ALA A 41 12.15 0.22 -0.35
N VAL A 42 11.31 0.69 -1.28
CA VAL A 42 10.03 0.05 -1.58
C VAL A 42 10.27 -1.05 -2.60
N GLN A 43 9.99 -2.29 -2.22
CA GLN A 43 10.18 -3.45 -3.10
C GLN A 43 8.84 -3.82 -3.76
N SER A 44 8.87 -4.00 -5.08
CA SER A 44 7.74 -4.46 -5.88
C SER A 44 7.81 -5.97 -6.10
N TYR A 45 6.69 -6.64 -5.90
CA TYR A 45 6.49 -8.06 -6.20
C TYR A 45 5.29 -8.21 -7.12
N TYR A 46 5.41 -9.09 -8.11
CA TYR A 46 4.37 -9.32 -9.12
C TYR A 46 3.70 -10.68 -8.97
N SER A 47 4.18 -11.50 -8.05
CA SER A 47 3.59 -12.78 -7.67
C SER A 47 3.99 -13.19 -6.25
N SER A 48 3.20 -14.07 -5.63
CA SER A 48 3.59 -14.67 -4.35
C SER A 48 4.84 -15.55 -4.46
N SER A 49 5.10 -16.13 -5.63
CA SER A 49 6.32 -16.91 -5.88
C SER A 49 7.61 -16.06 -5.82
N ASP A 50 7.55 -14.80 -6.21
CA ASP A 50 8.70 -13.89 -6.08
C ASP A 50 9.04 -13.64 -4.60
N VAL A 51 8.01 -13.50 -3.76
CA VAL A 51 8.17 -13.35 -2.31
C VAL A 51 8.74 -14.63 -1.70
N SER A 52 8.18 -15.80 -2.03
CA SER A 52 8.65 -17.07 -1.48
C SER A 52 10.07 -17.42 -1.91
N ALA A 53 10.49 -17.01 -3.10
CA ALA A 53 11.85 -17.21 -3.60
C ALA A 53 12.91 -16.45 -2.78
N LEU A 54 12.54 -15.39 -2.09
CA LEU A 54 13.42 -14.61 -1.23
C LEU A 54 13.22 -14.93 0.26
N MET A 55 11.97 -15.02 0.71
CA MET A 55 11.63 -15.06 2.14
C MET A 55 11.13 -16.43 2.63
N GLY A 56 10.85 -17.34 1.69
CA GLY A 56 10.36 -18.69 1.99
C GLY A 56 8.84 -18.82 1.97
N SER A 57 8.39 -20.07 1.79
CA SER A 57 6.96 -20.40 1.71
C SER A 57 6.21 -20.38 3.06
N ASP A 58 6.94 -20.29 4.16
CA ASP A 58 6.38 -20.26 5.51
C ASP A 58 6.44 -18.85 6.12
N SER A 59 6.99 -17.87 5.38
CA SER A 59 7.09 -16.49 5.83
C SER A 59 5.72 -15.81 5.85
N LYS A 60 5.51 -14.91 6.80
CA LYS A 60 4.29 -14.09 6.86
C LYS A 60 4.09 -13.25 5.60
N GLU A 61 5.18 -12.80 4.98
CA GLU A 61 5.18 -12.04 3.73
C GLU A 61 4.65 -12.87 2.57
N PHE A 62 5.07 -14.15 2.46
CA PHE A 62 4.55 -15.06 1.43
C PHE A 62 3.07 -15.36 1.64
N LEU A 63 2.66 -15.70 2.87
CA LEU A 63 1.26 -15.99 3.17
C LEU A 63 0.36 -14.76 2.88
N ALA A 64 0.84 -13.57 3.22
CA ALA A 64 0.15 -12.33 2.90
C ALA A 64 0.10 -12.08 1.38
N ALA A 65 1.22 -12.26 0.67
CA ALA A 65 1.28 -12.11 -0.77
C ALA A 65 0.38 -13.11 -1.49
N GLN A 66 0.34 -14.36 -1.03
CA GLN A 66 -0.55 -15.38 -1.59
C GLN A 66 -2.03 -14.96 -1.46
N GLN A 67 -2.45 -14.48 -0.28
CA GLN A 67 -3.80 -13.98 -0.06
C GLN A 67 -4.08 -12.73 -0.91
N TYR A 68 -3.09 -11.83 -1.05
CA TYR A 68 -3.23 -10.62 -1.84
C TYR A 68 -3.41 -10.91 -3.33
N PHE A 69 -2.53 -11.70 -3.94
CA PHE A 69 -2.58 -12.02 -5.37
C PHE A 69 -3.75 -12.92 -5.77
N ASN A 70 -4.42 -13.58 -4.81
CA ASN A 70 -5.66 -14.29 -5.07
C ASN A 70 -6.85 -13.33 -5.30
N GLY A 71 -6.76 -12.07 -4.86
CA GLY A 71 -7.87 -11.13 -4.94
C GLY A 71 -9.06 -11.56 -4.08
N TYR A 72 -10.27 -11.26 -4.57
CA TYR A 72 -11.51 -11.82 -4.01
C TYR A 72 -12.14 -12.79 -5.02
N ASP A 73 -12.96 -13.71 -4.51
CA ASP A 73 -13.59 -14.75 -5.35
C ASP A 73 -14.44 -14.14 -6.46
N ASN A 74 -14.25 -14.64 -7.69
CA ASN A 74 -14.90 -14.19 -8.92
C ASN A 74 -14.57 -12.72 -9.33
N SER A 75 -13.44 -12.18 -8.90
CA SER A 75 -12.94 -10.91 -9.43
C SER A 75 -12.61 -11.04 -10.93
N SER A 76 -12.88 -9.99 -11.71
CA SER A 76 -12.50 -9.92 -13.14
C SER A 76 -11.02 -9.55 -13.35
N VAL A 77 -10.42 -8.93 -12.34
CA VAL A 77 -9.01 -8.53 -12.30
C VAL A 77 -8.41 -9.07 -11.02
N ILE A 78 -7.17 -9.51 -11.08
CA ILE A 78 -6.37 -9.89 -9.90
C ILE A 78 -5.30 -8.82 -9.67
N PRO A 79 -4.82 -8.63 -8.42
CA PRO A 79 -3.75 -7.68 -8.12
C PRO A 79 -2.51 -7.93 -8.98
N GLY A 80 -1.98 -6.87 -9.61
CA GLY A 80 -0.83 -6.95 -10.50
C GLY A 80 0.51 -6.70 -9.81
N GLU A 81 0.52 -5.89 -8.77
CA GLU A 81 1.71 -5.49 -8.04
C GLU A 81 1.41 -5.38 -6.55
N LEU A 82 2.34 -5.86 -5.74
CA LEU A 82 2.36 -5.70 -4.29
C LEU A 82 3.63 -4.94 -3.89
N LEU A 83 3.48 -3.91 -3.09
CA LEU A 83 4.59 -3.15 -2.54
C LEU A 83 4.88 -3.60 -1.10
N MET A 84 6.16 -3.78 -0.79
CA MET A 84 6.60 -4.05 0.59
C MET A 84 7.69 -3.06 1.00
N TYR A 85 7.68 -2.67 2.27
CA TYR A 85 8.66 -1.78 2.88
C TYR A 85 9.06 -2.28 4.25
N ARG A 86 10.36 -2.17 4.57
CA ARG A 86 10.89 -2.60 5.86
C ARG A 86 10.62 -1.58 6.96
N LEU A 87 10.02 -2.05 8.06
CA LEU A 87 9.95 -1.33 9.33
C LEU A 87 11.28 -1.47 10.08
N VAL A 88 11.85 -0.37 10.50
CA VAL A 88 13.06 -0.33 11.31
C VAL A 88 12.70 0.22 12.69
N THR A 89 12.22 -0.65 13.57
CA THR A 89 11.79 -0.29 14.94
C THR A 89 12.90 -0.35 15.98
N ALA A 90 14.08 -0.85 15.59
CA ALA A 90 15.32 -0.86 16.36
C ALA A 90 16.48 -0.68 15.39
N ASP A 91 17.63 -0.25 15.88
CA ASP A 91 18.81 -0.03 15.07
C ASP A 91 19.17 -1.26 14.22
N ALA A 92 19.28 -1.08 12.93
CA ALA A 92 19.52 -2.14 11.95
C ALA A 92 20.96 -2.11 11.43
N ALA A 93 21.54 -3.28 11.23
CA ALA A 93 22.84 -3.42 10.58
C ALA A 93 22.74 -3.23 9.06
N GLY A 94 23.76 -2.61 8.47
CA GLY A 94 23.98 -2.63 7.03
C GLY A 94 24.42 -4.00 6.54
N TYR A 95 24.03 -4.39 5.34
CA TYR A 95 24.40 -5.70 4.78
C TYR A 95 24.64 -5.68 3.28
N LEU A 96 25.36 -6.71 2.82
CA LEU A 96 25.48 -7.12 1.43
C LEU A 96 24.79 -8.48 1.26
N LEU A 97 23.79 -8.56 0.41
CA LEU A 97 23.11 -9.80 0.01
C LEU A 97 23.62 -10.22 -1.37
N SER A 98 24.14 -11.43 -1.50
CA SER A 98 24.68 -11.94 -2.77
C SER A 98 23.61 -12.04 -3.85
N GLY A 99 24.01 -12.09 -5.12
CA GLY A 99 23.16 -12.57 -6.20
C GLY A 99 22.65 -13.98 -5.92
N ASN A 100 21.55 -14.36 -6.59
CA ASN A 100 20.94 -15.68 -6.39
C ASN A 100 21.90 -16.81 -6.87
N MET A 101 22.20 -17.75 -5.98
CA MET A 101 23.11 -18.88 -6.22
C MET A 101 22.43 -20.10 -6.84
N LYS A 102 21.12 -20.01 -7.19
CA LYS A 102 20.42 -21.13 -7.84
C LYS A 102 21.19 -21.62 -9.07
N GLY A 103 21.44 -22.92 -9.14
CA GLY A 103 22.21 -23.52 -10.22
C GLY A 103 23.76 -23.53 -9.99
N VAL A 104 24.26 -22.82 -8.98
CA VAL A 104 25.66 -22.93 -8.58
C VAL A 104 25.82 -24.14 -7.65
N THR A 105 26.77 -25.02 -7.96
CA THR A 105 27.02 -26.23 -7.15
C THR A 105 28.20 -26.03 -6.20
N LEU A 106 28.21 -26.77 -5.11
CA LEU A 106 29.36 -26.79 -4.20
C LEU A 106 30.64 -27.16 -4.93
N ALA A 107 30.58 -28.10 -5.88
CA ALA A 107 31.75 -28.52 -6.68
C ALA A 107 32.32 -27.36 -7.52
N THR A 108 31.44 -26.52 -8.09
CA THR A 108 31.84 -25.32 -8.84
C THR A 108 32.57 -24.32 -7.93
N LEU A 109 32.08 -24.09 -6.72
CA LEU A 109 32.72 -23.18 -5.77
C LEU A 109 34.06 -23.74 -5.26
N LYS A 110 34.17 -25.04 -5.02
CA LYS A 110 35.40 -25.67 -4.63
C LYS A 110 36.50 -25.62 -5.70
N ALA A 111 36.13 -25.52 -6.96
CA ALA A 111 37.07 -25.37 -8.09
C ALA A 111 37.53 -23.89 -8.26
N THR A 112 36.95 -22.94 -7.54
CA THR A 112 37.39 -21.54 -7.58
C THR A 112 38.76 -21.42 -6.93
N PRO A 113 39.74 -20.78 -7.59
CA PRO A 113 41.05 -20.55 -7.00
C PRO A 113 40.95 -19.74 -5.70
N ALA A 114 41.78 -20.09 -4.72
CA ALA A 114 41.89 -19.31 -3.50
C ALA A 114 42.24 -17.84 -3.81
N GLY A 115 41.62 -16.93 -3.09
CA GLY A 115 41.78 -15.50 -3.34
C GLY A 115 41.26 -14.64 -2.21
N THR A 116 41.34 -13.33 -2.40
CA THR A 116 40.90 -12.35 -1.42
C THR A 116 39.64 -11.63 -1.94
N ILE A 117 38.81 -11.16 -1.04
CA ILE A 117 37.76 -10.20 -1.31
C ILE A 117 38.04 -8.90 -0.58
N LYS A 118 37.64 -7.80 -1.22
CA LYS A 118 37.79 -6.45 -0.69
C LYS A 118 36.43 -5.79 -0.67
N LEU A 119 36.10 -5.17 0.43
CA LEU A 119 34.83 -4.47 0.63
C LEU A 119 35.02 -3.34 1.65
N VAL A 120 34.06 -2.44 1.74
CA VAL A 120 34.03 -1.41 2.78
C VAL A 120 33.04 -1.88 3.85
N VAL A 121 33.49 -1.91 5.11
CA VAL A 121 32.65 -2.15 6.28
C VAL A 121 32.73 -0.92 7.17
N ASP A 122 31.61 -0.30 7.47
CA ASP A 122 31.50 0.87 8.36
C ASP A 122 32.52 1.98 8.00
N GLY A 123 32.59 2.31 6.71
CA GLY A 123 33.52 3.32 6.16
C GLY A 123 34.97 2.88 6.04
N THR A 124 35.33 1.68 6.52
CA THR A 124 36.71 1.19 6.49
C THR A 124 36.88 0.13 5.40
N VAL A 125 37.91 0.30 4.56
CA VAL A 125 38.29 -0.72 3.56
C VAL A 125 38.84 -1.94 4.27
N VAL A 126 38.25 -3.10 4.04
CA VAL A 126 38.67 -4.40 4.54
C VAL A 126 39.11 -5.27 3.37
N THR A 127 40.31 -5.84 3.44
CA THR A 127 40.76 -6.87 2.54
C THR A 127 40.84 -8.19 3.34
N SER A 128 40.16 -9.24 2.87
CA SER A 128 40.18 -10.52 3.55
C SER A 128 41.58 -11.18 3.52
N THR A 129 41.83 -12.09 4.43
CA THR A 129 42.86 -13.10 4.22
C THR A 129 42.52 -13.96 2.99
N SER A 130 43.45 -14.80 2.55
CA SER A 130 43.18 -15.73 1.44
C SER A 130 42.07 -16.73 1.83
N ILE A 131 40.96 -16.71 1.08
CA ILE A 131 39.82 -17.60 1.25
C ILE A 131 40.01 -18.78 0.31
N ASP A 132 40.11 -19.99 0.87
CA ASP A 132 40.22 -21.25 0.13
C ASP A 132 38.96 -22.09 0.31
N LEU A 133 38.21 -22.27 -0.78
CA LEU A 133 36.98 -23.03 -0.81
C LEU A 133 37.12 -24.47 -1.17
N SER A 134 38.35 -24.94 -1.51
CA SER A 134 38.63 -26.30 -2.03
C SER A 134 38.20 -27.42 -1.08
N ALA A 135 38.31 -27.19 0.24
CA ALA A 135 37.91 -28.11 1.29
C ALA A 135 36.48 -27.89 1.82
N ALA A 136 35.70 -26.97 1.24
CA ALA A 136 34.37 -26.67 1.74
C ALA A 136 33.43 -27.89 1.67
N THR A 137 32.65 -28.10 2.73
CA THR A 137 31.71 -29.22 2.87
C THR A 137 30.25 -28.85 2.60
N SER A 138 29.91 -27.58 2.72
CA SER A 138 28.57 -27.04 2.49
C SER A 138 28.62 -25.55 2.14
N PHE A 139 27.49 -24.97 1.75
CA PHE A 139 27.35 -23.49 1.58
C PHE A 139 27.47 -22.75 2.93
N THR A 140 27.05 -23.36 4.02
CA THR A 140 27.27 -22.81 5.37
C THR A 140 28.74 -22.76 5.72
N ASP A 141 29.51 -23.85 5.46
CA ASP A 141 30.97 -23.87 5.66
C ASP A 141 31.68 -22.83 4.77
N ILE A 142 31.14 -22.54 3.58
CA ILE A 142 31.64 -21.42 2.76
C ILE A 142 31.39 -20.07 3.44
N ALA A 143 30.23 -19.87 4.03
CA ALA A 143 29.91 -18.64 4.78
C ALA A 143 30.89 -18.44 5.95
N ASP A 144 31.15 -19.50 6.74
CA ASP A 144 32.12 -19.50 7.86
C ASP A 144 33.54 -19.16 7.40
N LYS A 145 33.97 -19.71 6.24
CA LYS A 145 35.28 -19.41 5.65
C LYS A 145 35.38 -17.95 5.18
N VAL A 146 34.31 -17.40 4.60
CA VAL A 146 34.26 -15.99 4.19
C VAL A 146 34.30 -15.08 5.41
N GLU A 147 33.52 -15.39 6.46
CA GLU A 147 33.52 -14.66 7.72
C GLU A 147 34.88 -14.62 8.36
N THR A 148 35.53 -15.80 8.53
CA THR A 148 36.85 -15.90 9.06
C THR A 148 37.88 -15.13 8.21
N GLY A 149 37.72 -15.15 6.89
CA GLY A 149 38.61 -14.45 5.96
C GLY A 149 38.52 -12.94 6.07
N ILE A 150 37.30 -12.38 6.22
CA ILE A 150 37.04 -10.93 6.40
C ILE A 150 37.40 -10.50 7.83
N GLY A 151 37.04 -11.31 8.82
CA GLY A 151 37.22 -11.10 10.26
C GLY A 151 35.86 -11.07 10.98
N ASP A 152 35.66 -12.03 11.86
CA ASP A 152 34.45 -12.29 12.63
C ASP A 152 34.00 -11.14 13.57
N THR A 153 34.93 -10.27 13.93
CA THR A 153 34.65 -9.09 14.75
C THR A 153 34.08 -7.89 13.95
N LYS A 154 34.10 -7.97 12.61
CA LYS A 154 33.69 -6.88 11.72
C LYS A 154 32.39 -7.18 11.02
N VAL A 155 32.16 -8.44 10.66
CA VAL A 155 31.00 -8.91 9.92
C VAL A 155 30.53 -10.24 10.46
N SER A 156 29.25 -10.55 10.21
CA SER A 156 28.72 -11.92 10.22
C SER A 156 28.35 -12.34 8.82
N VAL A 157 28.62 -13.59 8.46
CA VAL A 157 28.28 -14.13 7.15
C VAL A 157 27.42 -15.37 7.30
N GLU A 158 26.31 -15.40 6.59
CA GLU A 158 25.33 -16.47 6.69
C GLU A 158 24.93 -16.96 5.29
N TRP A 159 24.71 -18.26 5.15
CA TRP A 159 24.03 -18.84 4.00
C TRP A 159 22.52 -18.92 4.27
N LEU A 160 21.74 -18.30 3.42
CA LEU A 160 20.27 -18.33 3.45
C LEU A 160 19.77 -19.40 2.47
N PRO A 161 19.48 -20.63 2.92
CA PRO A 161 19.19 -21.76 2.03
C PRO A 161 17.91 -21.57 1.22
N ILE A 162 16.91 -20.88 1.79
CA ILE A 162 15.62 -20.59 1.13
C ILE A 162 15.82 -19.58 0.01
N ALA A 163 16.49 -18.48 0.30
CA ALA A 163 16.80 -17.42 -0.67
C ALA A 163 17.86 -17.85 -1.69
N ASN A 164 18.61 -18.93 -1.43
CA ASN A 164 19.81 -19.31 -2.18
C ASN A 164 20.79 -18.14 -2.31
N ARG A 165 21.13 -17.49 -1.18
CA ARG A 165 21.99 -16.30 -1.13
C ARG A 165 22.90 -16.35 0.09
N PHE A 166 24.06 -15.71 -0.04
CA PHE A 166 24.87 -15.34 1.12
C PHE A 166 24.49 -13.94 1.56
N ILE A 167 24.49 -13.69 2.86
CA ILE A 167 24.35 -12.36 3.43
C ILE A 167 25.56 -12.05 4.30
N ILE A 168 26.12 -10.87 4.13
CA ILE A 168 27.23 -10.33 4.92
C ILE A 168 26.70 -9.11 5.65
N ARG A 169 26.54 -9.20 6.97
CA ARG A 169 26.07 -8.08 7.80
C ARG A 169 27.26 -7.42 8.50
N SER A 170 27.22 -6.10 8.68
CA SER A 170 28.14 -5.45 9.61
C SER A 170 27.89 -5.95 11.03
N ALA A 171 28.92 -5.99 11.84
CA ALA A 171 28.82 -6.29 13.26
C ALA A 171 28.25 -5.11 14.08
N THR A 172 28.15 -3.91 13.50
CA THR A 172 27.55 -2.74 14.10
C THR A 172 26.12 -2.51 13.56
N THR A 173 25.34 -1.72 14.29
CA THR A 173 23.99 -1.29 13.87
C THR A 173 23.93 0.23 13.85
N GLY A 174 22.85 0.78 13.29
CA GLY A 174 22.61 2.22 13.21
C GLY A 174 23.00 2.82 11.87
N ALA A 175 22.85 4.12 11.74
CA ALA A 175 22.99 4.86 10.47
C ALA A 175 24.41 4.77 9.85
N ASP A 176 25.44 4.59 10.66
CA ASP A 176 26.83 4.47 10.20
C ASP A 176 27.20 3.05 9.76
N SER A 177 26.32 2.07 10.03
CA SER A 177 26.56 0.67 9.66
C SER A 177 26.38 0.45 8.16
N GLN A 178 27.35 -0.14 7.51
CA GLN A 178 27.30 -0.40 6.06
C GLN A 178 28.22 -1.52 5.62
N VAL A 179 27.81 -2.24 4.58
CA VAL A 179 28.65 -3.19 3.85
C VAL A 179 28.51 -2.90 2.35
N SER A 180 29.63 -2.58 1.68
CA SER A 180 29.63 -2.30 0.23
C SER A 180 29.57 -3.58 -0.59
N PHE A 181 29.31 -3.44 -1.90
CA PHE A 181 29.63 -4.52 -2.85
C PHE A 181 31.08 -4.96 -2.70
N ALA A 182 31.29 -6.28 -2.81
CA ALA A 182 32.63 -6.83 -2.79
C ALA A 182 33.27 -6.72 -4.18
N TYR A 183 34.59 -6.56 -4.18
CA TYR A 183 35.42 -6.67 -5.37
C TYR A 183 36.62 -7.59 -5.09
N ALA A 184 37.02 -8.34 -6.10
CA ALA A 184 38.14 -9.27 -5.95
C ALA A 184 39.48 -8.51 -5.99
N ASP A 185 40.29 -8.69 -4.96
CA ASP A 185 41.67 -8.20 -4.95
C ASP A 185 42.61 -9.25 -5.61
N SER A 186 42.35 -10.55 -5.37
CA SER A 186 43.00 -11.68 -6.06
C SER A 186 42.02 -12.85 -6.17
N GLY A 187 42.18 -13.69 -7.18
CA GLY A 187 41.26 -14.78 -7.46
C GLY A 187 39.89 -14.31 -7.97
N ALA A 188 38.90 -15.18 -7.96
CA ALA A 188 37.54 -14.90 -8.45
C ALA A 188 36.48 -15.12 -7.36
N ILE A 189 36.84 -15.08 -6.08
CA ILE A 189 35.96 -15.43 -4.95
C ILE A 189 34.71 -14.53 -4.92
N ALA A 190 34.88 -13.21 -5.03
CA ALA A 190 33.77 -12.28 -4.99
C ALA A 190 32.73 -12.50 -6.12
N THR A 191 33.24 -12.81 -7.33
CA THR A 191 32.40 -13.12 -8.49
C THR A 191 31.73 -14.48 -8.36
N ALA A 192 32.47 -15.50 -7.90
CA ALA A 192 31.98 -16.87 -7.72
C ALA A 192 30.84 -16.92 -6.67
N LEU A 193 30.97 -16.15 -5.59
CA LEU A 193 29.96 -16.02 -4.53
C LEU A 193 28.91 -14.98 -4.86
N LYS A 194 28.96 -14.36 -6.05
CA LYS A 194 28.01 -13.35 -6.51
C LYS A 194 27.86 -12.18 -5.54
N LEU A 195 28.95 -11.69 -4.98
CA LEU A 195 29.00 -10.58 -4.02
C LEU A 195 29.21 -9.21 -4.68
N THR A 196 29.27 -9.16 -6.00
CA THR A 196 29.53 -7.93 -6.76
C THR A 196 28.24 -7.36 -7.35
N GLU A 197 28.21 -6.06 -7.62
CA GLU A 197 27.08 -5.41 -8.31
C GLU A 197 26.78 -6.10 -9.67
N ALA A 198 27.80 -6.41 -10.44
CA ALA A 198 27.70 -7.09 -11.73
C ALA A 198 27.06 -8.49 -11.65
N THR A 199 27.05 -9.10 -10.49
CA THR A 199 26.44 -10.41 -10.24
C THR A 199 25.07 -10.31 -9.55
N ALA A 200 24.44 -9.15 -9.61
CA ALA A 200 23.14 -8.84 -9.01
C ALA A 200 23.09 -9.04 -7.48
N ALA A 201 24.18 -8.69 -6.80
CA ALA A 201 24.16 -8.50 -5.36
C ALA A 201 23.35 -7.25 -5.00
N THR A 202 22.88 -7.19 -3.76
CA THR A 202 22.10 -6.05 -3.24
C THR A 202 22.72 -5.59 -1.94
N VAL A 203 22.82 -4.28 -1.73
CA VAL A 203 23.24 -3.71 -0.46
C VAL A 203 22.07 -3.04 0.24
N SER A 204 22.07 -3.09 1.57
CA SER A 204 21.21 -2.30 2.43
C SER A 204 22.09 -1.47 3.35
N PRO A 205 21.83 -0.16 3.48
CA PRO A 205 22.45 0.60 4.56
C PRO A 205 21.92 0.12 5.91
N GLY A 206 22.66 0.37 6.98
CA GLY A 206 22.13 0.34 8.32
C GLY A 206 21.22 1.56 8.58
N SER A 207 20.52 1.54 9.68
CA SER A 207 19.63 2.63 10.07
C SER A 207 19.44 2.62 11.58
N ASP A 208 19.35 3.80 12.18
CA ASP A 208 18.76 3.94 13.49
C ASP A 208 17.28 3.60 13.44
N ALA A 209 16.67 3.36 14.58
CA ALA A 209 15.22 3.17 14.68
C ALA A 209 14.46 4.36 14.11
N VAL A 210 13.43 4.10 13.31
CA VAL A 210 12.63 5.10 12.60
C VAL A 210 11.21 5.11 13.15
N SER A 211 10.63 6.30 13.37
CA SER A 211 9.22 6.45 13.75
C SER A 211 8.30 5.93 12.64
N MET A 212 7.06 5.59 12.97
CA MET A 212 6.07 5.18 11.97
C MET A 212 5.75 6.31 11.00
N THR A 213 5.70 7.55 11.49
CA THR A 213 5.47 8.75 10.66
C THR A 213 6.59 8.95 9.65
N ASP A 214 7.86 8.87 10.06
CA ASP A 214 8.99 9.02 9.15
C ASP A 214 9.10 7.84 8.18
N THR A 215 8.77 6.63 8.65
CA THR A 215 8.67 5.45 7.79
C THR A 215 7.71 5.70 6.62
N MET A 216 6.50 6.18 6.90
CA MET A 216 5.51 6.46 5.86
C MET A 216 5.90 7.63 4.96
N ASN A 217 6.55 8.66 5.51
CA ASN A 217 7.10 9.77 4.73
C ASN A 217 8.20 9.28 3.76
N ASN A 218 9.07 8.38 4.19
CA ASN A 218 10.08 7.76 3.34
C ASN A 218 9.44 6.91 2.23
N VAL A 219 8.38 6.17 2.55
CA VAL A 219 7.63 5.40 1.55
C VAL A 219 7.06 6.30 0.46
N ILE A 220 6.33 7.38 0.81
CA ILE A 220 5.72 8.26 -0.19
C ILE A 220 6.75 9.05 -1.00
N ASN A 221 7.94 9.33 -0.45
CA ASN A 221 9.05 9.92 -1.18
C ASN A 221 9.65 8.98 -2.23
N THR A 222 9.46 7.66 -2.06
CA THR A 222 10.00 6.62 -2.95
C THR A 222 8.94 6.13 -3.95
N ASN A 223 7.74 5.81 -3.48
CA ASN A 223 6.64 5.28 -4.30
C ASN A 223 5.29 5.72 -3.72
N GLN A 224 4.44 6.30 -4.57
CA GLN A 224 3.09 6.76 -4.21
C GLN A 224 1.98 5.95 -4.91
N ASN A 225 2.31 4.90 -5.68
CA ASN A 225 1.35 4.15 -6.48
C ASN A 225 0.67 3.03 -5.66
N TRP A 226 -0.02 3.41 -4.59
CA TRP A 226 -0.80 2.54 -3.72
C TRP A 226 -1.93 3.33 -3.04
N ILE A 227 -2.94 2.62 -2.52
CA ILE A 227 -4.10 3.24 -1.87
C ILE A 227 -4.22 2.81 -0.40
N LEU A 228 -4.12 1.51 -0.14
CA LEU A 228 -4.25 0.95 1.20
C LEU A 228 -2.92 0.38 1.67
N PHE A 229 -2.67 0.49 2.97
CA PHE A 229 -1.52 -0.13 3.60
C PHE A 229 -1.86 -0.84 4.90
N GLN A 230 -1.03 -1.78 5.28
CA GLN A 230 -1.08 -2.49 6.56
C GLN A 230 0.33 -2.85 7.05
N ALA A 231 0.44 -3.24 8.32
CA ALA A 231 1.63 -3.89 8.86
C ALA A 231 1.40 -5.40 8.96
N LEU A 232 2.39 -6.20 8.57
CA LEU A 232 2.38 -7.66 8.75
C LEU A 232 2.85 -8.07 10.14
N THR A 233 3.56 -7.17 10.81
CA THR A 233 4.06 -7.34 12.18
C THR A 233 3.04 -6.80 13.15
N GLU A 234 2.86 -7.45 14.30
CA GLU A 234 2.05 -6.89 15.37
C GLU A 234 2.75 -5.65 15.92
N LEU A 235 2.06 -4.52 15.84
CA LEU A 235 2.54 -3.22 16.29
C LEU A 235 2.01 -2.92 17.70
N THR A 236 2.74 -2.12 18.47
CA THR A 236 2.20 -1.56 19.71
C THR A 236 1.07 -0.58 19.42
N ASP A 237 0.24 -0.29 20.43
CA ASP A 237 -0.86 0.67 20.27
C ASP A 237 -0.35 2.08 19.95
N GLU A 238 0.83 2.46 20.44
CA GLU A 238 1.50 3.72 20.09
C GLU A 238 1.86 3.77 18.61
N GLN A 239 2.47 2.70 18.08
CA GLN A 239 2.84 2.61 16.68
C GLN A 239 1.61 2.59 15.76
N LYS A 240 0.56 1.84 16.13
CA LYS A 240 -0.73 1.86 15.44
C LYS A 240 -1.34 3.27 15.45
N THR A 241 -1.24 3.99 16.57
CA THR A 241 -1.73 5.36 16.71
C THR A 241 -1.00 6.34 15.80
N GLU A 242 0.33 6.25 15.69
CA GLU A 242 1.11 7.06 14.76
C GLU A 242 0.68 6.83 13.29
N LEU A 243 0.47 5.56 12.89
CA LEU A 243 -0.01 5.23 11.55
C LEU A 243 -1.44 5.74 11.31
N CYS A 244 -2.33 5.68 12.32
CA CYS A 244 -3.67 6.26 12.23
C CYS A 244 -3.61 7.78 12.04
N ALA A 245 -2.78 8.47 12.81
CA ALA A 245 -2.58 9.92 12.70
C ALA A 245 -2.04 10.30 11.32
N TRP A 246 -1.04 9.57 10.82
CA TRP A 246 -0.46 9.79 9.50
C TRP A 246 -1.49 9.58 8.38
N ALA A 247 -2.25 8.48 8.41
CA ALA A 247 -3.28 8.20 7.41
C ALA A 247 -4.37 9.27 7.42
N SER A 248 -4.80 9.71 8.62
CA SER A 248 -5.78 10.78 8.79
C SER A 248 -5.28 12.11 8.22
N ALA A 249 -4.00 12.43 8.37
CA ALA A 249 -3.37 13.64 7.83
C ALA A 249 -3.10 13.57 6.32
N SER A 250 -3.25 12.42 5.68
CA SER A 250 -2.97 12.21 4.24
C SER A 250 -4.01 12.83 3.29
N HIS A 251 -4.93 13.63 3.78
CA HIS A 251 -5.99 14.29 3.02
C HIS A 251 -6.83 13.30 2.17
N ASN A 252 -7.22 12.19 2.75
CA ASN A 252 -8.00 11.11 2.12
C ASN A 252 -7.31 10.43 0.92
N ARG A 253 -5.97 10.44 0.89
CA ARG A 253 -5.23 9.77 -0.18
C ARG A 253 -4.88 8.33 0.15
N TYR A 254 -4.56 8.05 1.41
CA TYR A 254 -4.11 6.75 1.87
C TYR A 254 -4.97 6.24 3.01
N GLY A 255 -5.34 4.96 2.97
CA GLY A 255 -6.10 4.29 4.01
C GLY A 255 -5.26 3.27 4.77
N TYR A 256 -5.31 3.31 6.10
CA TYR A 256 -4.66 2.34 6.96
C TYR A 256 -5.61 1.22 7.34
N VAL A 257 -5.25 -0.01 6.97
CA VAL A 257 -5.97 -1.22 7.38
C VAL A 257 -5.33 -1.73 8.67
N VAL A 258 -5.99 -1.48 9.80
CA VAL A 258 -5.51 -1.92 11.11
C VAL A 258 -6.19 -3.21 11.53
N HIS A 259 -5.40 -4.23 11.82
CA HIS A 259 -5.88 -5.49 12.36
C HIS A 259 -5.79 -5.52 13.89
N ASP A 260 -6.68 -6.27 14.51
CA ASP A 260 -6.75 -6.41 15.96
C ASP A 260 -7.11 -7.87 16.31
N THR A 261 -6.20 -8.53 17.01
CA THR A 261 -6.35 -9.93 17.46
C THR A 261 -6.82 -10.03 18.91
N SER A 262 -6.97 -8.91 19.61
CA SER A 262 -7.35 -8.89 21.02
C SER A 262 -8.81 -9.31 21.24
N ALA A 263 -9.15 -9.70 22.45
CA ALA A 263 -10.53 -10.02 22.81
C ALA A 263 -11.41 -8.77 23.03
N ALA A 264 -10.82 -7.60 23.19
CA ALA A 264 -11.56 -6.37 23.52
C ALA A 264 -12.67 -6.01 22.51
N PRO A 265 -12.46 -6.12 21.17
CA PRO A 265 -13.51 -5.84 20.19
C PRO A 265 -14.71 -6.78 20.23
N THR A 266 -14.58 -7.99 20.79
CA THR A 266 -15.66 -8.97 20.87
C THR A 266 -16.65 -8.73 22.02
N VAL A 267 -16.39 -7.72 22.86
CA VAL A 267 -17.29 -7.27 23.91
C VAL A 267 -18.11 -6.09 23.40
N ALA A 268 -19.42 -6.19 23.43
CA ALA A 268 -20.32 -5.17 22.87
C ALA A 268 -20.14 -3.80 23.55
N ASN A 269 -20.05 -2.74 22.73
CA ASN A 269 -19.90 -1.34 23.16
C ASN A 269 -18.69 -1.13 24.10
N ASN A 270 -17.59 -1.80 23.82
CA ASN A 270 -16.39 -1.71 24.64
C ASN A 270 -15.56 -0.47 24.28
N ALA A 271 -15.67 0.57 25.13
CA ALA A 271 -14.93 1.82 24.96
C ALA A 271 -13.41 1.67 25.08
N SER A 272 -12.91 0.54 25.59
CA SER A 272 -11.46 0.29 25.73
C SER A 272 -10.83 -0.48 24.58
N CYS A 273 -11.60 -0.93 23.56
CA CYS A 273 -11.00 -1.49 22.36
C CYS A 273 -10.27 -0.40 21.56
N PHE A 274 -9.25 -0.77 20.80
CA PHE A 274 -8.38 0.16 20.07
C PHE A 274 -9.17 1.17 19.20
N VAL A 275 -10.17 0.72 18.45
CA VAL A 275 -10.96 1.60 17.60
C VAL A 275 -11.71 2.66 18.41
N GLN A 276 -12.34 2.30 19.50
CA GLN A 276 -13.11 3.26 20.31
C GLN A 276 -12.20 4.19 21.12
N SER A 277 -11.16 3.63 21.76
CA SER A 277 -10.27 4.39 22.65
C SER A 277 -9.26 5.27 21.91
N VAL A 278 -8.90 4.92 20.66
CA VAL A 278 -7.88 5.64 19.88
C VAL A 278 -8.49 6.26 18.62
N VAL A 279 -9.08 5.47 17.73
CA VAL A 279 -9.49 5.97 16.42
C VAL A 279 -10.66 6.93 16.53
N VAL A 280 -11.74 6.51 17.20
CA VAL A 280 -12.95 7.35 17.38
C VAL A 280 -12.67 8.51 18.34
N ALA A 281 -11.98 8.25 19.45
CA ALA A 281 -11.69 9.28 20.47
C ALA A 281 -10.87 10.45 19.91
N ASN A 282 -9.95 10.19 18.97
CA ASN A 282 -9.13 11.22 18.32
C ASN A 282 -9.73 11.72 16.98
N GLY A 283 -10.85 11.14 16.51
CA GLY A 283 -11.46 11.50 15.25
C GLY A 283 -10.59 11.16 14.03
N TYR A 284 -9.79 10.09 14.08
CA TYR A 284 -8.96 9.67 12.96
C TYR A 284 -9.80 9.18 11.79
N GLU A 285 -9.55 9.74 10.61
CA GLU A 285 -10.19 9.39 9.34
C GLU A 285 -9.33 8.40 8.53
N ASN A 286 -9.95 7.70 7.56
CA ASN A 286 -9.28 6.78 6.63
C ASN A 286 -8.70 5.51 7.28
N ILE A 287 -9.24 5.10 8.41
CA ILE A 287 -8.84 3.88 9.09
C ILE A 287 -9.87 2.79 8.80
N PHE A 288 -9.40 1.64 8.33
CA PHE A 288 -10.21 0.46 8.09
C PHE A 288 -9.89 -0.61 9.15
N PRO A 289 -10.63 -0.65 10.26
CA PRO A 289 -10.39 -1.66 11.29
C PRO A 289 -10.94 -3.01 10.87
N ILE A 290 -10.17 -4.06 11.09
CA ILE A 290 -10.60 -5.43 10.85
C ILE A 290 -10.19 -6.35 12.00
N TYR A 291 -11.12 -7.18 12.45
CA TYR A 291 -10.87 -8.16 13.50
C TYR A 291 -10.15 -9.39 12.95
N GLY A 292 -9.11 -9.82 13.62
CA GLY A 292 -8.30 -10.99 13.28
C GLY A 292 -6.83 -10.63 12.98
N SER A 293 -6.08 -11.57 12.42
CA SER A 293 -4.67 -11.40 12.10
C SER A 293 -4.44 -10.53 10.85
N TYR A 294 -3.18 -10.24 10.56
CA TYR A 294 -2.76 -9.54 9.34
C TYR A 294 -3.34 -10.16 8.05
N LEU A 295 -3.63 -11.47 8.01
CA LEU A 295 -4.21 -12.13 6.85
C LEU A 295 -5.63 -11.63 6.53
N TYR A 296 -6.42 -11.26 7.55
CA TYR A 296 -7.73 -10.64 7.32
C TYR A 296 -7.58 -9.20 6.82
N ALA A 297 -6.58 -8.46 7.30
CA ALA A 297 -6.29 -7.13 6.81
C ALA A 297 -5.85 -7.12 5.33
N VAL A 298 -5.10 -8.13 4.88
CA VAL A 298 -4.75 -8.33 3.46
C VAL A 298 -5.97 -8.35 2.56
N THR A 299 -7.12 -8.86 3.03
CA THR A 299 -8.33 -8.95 2.22
C THR A 299 -8.83 -7.59 1.71
N ALA A 300 -8.66 -6.53 2.51
CA ALA A 300 -9.02 -5.17 2.10
C ALA A 300 -8.08 -4.64 1.00
N LEU A 301 -6.76 -4.93 1.10
CA LEU A 301 -5.79 -4.57 0.08
C LEU A 301 -6.04 -5.36 -1.21
N ALA A 302 -6.27 -6.68 -1.09
CA ALA A 302 -6.57 -7.56 -2.21
C ALA A 302 -7.86 -7.14 -2.94
N TYR A 303 -8.90 -6.80 -2.18
CA TYR A 303 -10.15 -6.27 -2.73
C TYR A 303 -9.90 -4.98 -3.52
N ALA A 304 -9.21 -4.00 -2.93
CA ALA A 304 -8.93 -2.72 -3.59
C ALA A 304 -8.15 -2.91 -4.91
N ALA A 305 -7.11 -3.74 -4.88
CA ALA A 305 -6.27 -4.01 -6.05
C ALA A 305 -6.94 -4.90 -7.12
N SER A 306 -8.11 -5.49 -6.81
CA SER A 306 -8.90 -6.30 -7.74
C SER A 306 -10.11 -5.54 -8.31
N ILE A 307 -10.21 -4.22 -8.09
CA ILE A 307 -11.28 -3.40 -8.67
C ILE A 307 -10.94 -3.10 -10.12
N ASP A 308 -11.87 -3.45 -11.02
CA ASP A 308 -11.77 -3.16 -12.45
C ASP A 308 -12.48 -1.85 -12.78
N PHE A 309 -11.75 -0.74 -12.72
CA PHE A 309 -12.28 0.60 -13.01
C PHE A 309 -12.65 0.82 -14.49
N ALA A 310 -12.26 -0.06 -15.39
CA ALA A 310 -12.65 -0.01 -16.80
C ALA A 310 -14.01 -0.67 -17.06
N ARG A 311 -14.52 -1.45 -16.09
CA ARG A 311 -15.76 -2.19 -16.23
C ARG A 311 -16.98 -1.30 -16.10
N THR A 312 -17.94 -1.39 -17.02
CA THR A 312 -19.25 -0.73 -16.89
C THR A 312 -20.02 -1.31 -15.69
N ASN A 313 -20.54 -0.44 -14.84
CA ASN A 313 -21.15 -0.80 -13.55
C ASN A 313 -20.25 -1.73 -12.72
N GLY A 314 -18.96 -1.41 -12.70
CA GLY A 314 -17.92 -2.22 -12.06
C GLY A 314 -17.80 -2.00 -10.55
N ARG A 315 -18.43 -0.94 -10.00
CA ARG A 315 -18.38 -0.65 -8.57
C ARG A 315 -19.02 -1.78 -7.76
N ILE A 316 -18.31 -2.23 -6.76
CA ILE A 316 -18.72 -3.30 -5.84
C ILE A 316 -18.37 -2.90 -4.41
N SER A 317 -19.09 -3.44 -3.43
CA SER A 317 -18.75 -3.24 -2.01
C SER A 317 -17.78 -4.33 -1.53
N PHE A 318 -17.02 -4.05 -0.47
CA PHE A 318 -16.24 -5.05 0.25
C PHE A 318 -17.14 -6.13 0.87
N LYS A 319 -18.32 -5.73 1.35
CA LYS A 319 -19.33 -6.67 1.85
C LYS A 319 -19.71 -7.69 0.78
N PHE A 320 -19.93 -8.91 1.20
CA PHE A 320 -20.26 -10.07 0.36
C PHE A 320 -19.11 -10.60 -0.51
N ARG A 321 -17.85 -10.12 -0.30
CA ARG A 321 -16.70 -10.72 -0.98
C ARG A 321 -16.24 -11.95 -0.21
N GLY A 322 -16.08 -13.07 -0.94
CA GLY A 322 -15.41 -14.26 -0.46
C GLY A 322 -13.91 -14.18 -0.72
N PHE A 323 -13.15 -14.88 0.09
CA PHE A 323 -11.70 -14.98 -0.03
C PHE A 323 -11.28 -16.43 0.11
N SER A 324 -11.09 -17.12 -1.01
CA SER A 324 -10.71 -18.53 -1.03
C SER A 324 -9.38 -18.77 -0.29
N GLY A 325 -9.36 -19.83 0.50
CA GLY A 325 -8.20 -20.18 1.33
C GLY A 325 -8.18 -19.51 2.71
N LEU A 326 -9.02 -18.51 2.98
CA LEU A 326 -9.15 -17.88 4.28
C LEU A 326 -10.37 -18.43 5.03
N ALA A 327 -10.15 -18.97 6.23
CA ALA A 327 -11.25 -19.42 7.08
C ALA A 327 -11.97 -18.22 7.73
N PRO A 328 -13.31 -18.25 7.88
CA PRO A 328 -14.00 -17.19 8.60
C PRO A 328 -13.59 -17.18 10.08
N ASN A 329 -13.38 -15.98 10.62
CA ASN A 329 -12.99 -15.78 12.02
C ASN A 329 -14.17 -15.45 12.95
N VAL A 330 -15.36 -15.25 12.39
CA VAL A 330 -16.59 -14.97 13.14
C VAL A 330 -17.72 -15.87 12.64
N SER A 331 -18.34 -16.61 13.55
CA SER A 331 -19.41 -17.55 13.22
C SER A 331 -20.64 -17.44 14.15
N ASP A 332 -20.60 -16.56 15.14
CA ASP A 332 -21.71 -16.36 16.07
C ASP A 332 -22.23 -14.91 16.04
N LEU A 333 -23.52 -14.76 16.32
CA LEU A 333 -24.23 -13.49 16.24
C LEU A 333 -23.75 -12.46 17.27
N ALA A 334 -23.43 -12.91 18.50
CA ALA A 334 -23.06 -11.99 19.58
C ALA A 334 -21.72 -11.32 19.28
N THR A 335 -20.72 -12.10 18.86
CA THR A 335 -19.42 -11.57 18.41
C THR A 335 -19.57 -10.65 17.20
N ALA A 336 -20.37 -11.05 16.19
CA ALA A 336 -20.61 -10.22 15.03
C ALA A 336 -21.25 -8.87 15.37
N GLN A 337 -22.22 -8.85 16.28
CA GLN A 337 -22.86 -7.61 16.75
C GLN A 337 -21.91 -6.75 17.59
N ALA A 338 -21.10 -7.37 18.46
CA ALA A 338 -20.10 -6.66 19.24
C ALA A 338 -19.06 -5.97 18.35
N LEU A 339 -18.50 -6.70 17.38
CA LEU A 339 -17.55 -6.14 16.40
C LEU A 339 -18.13 -4.94 15.64
N LYS A 340 -19.35 -5.06 15.14
CA LYS A 340 -20.06 -3.97 14.46
C LYS A 340 -20.27 -2.76 15.37
N SER A 341 -20.70 -2.97 16.62
CA SER A 341 -20.91 -1.87 17.56
C SER A 341 -19.63 -1.15 17.95
N ASN A 342 -18.49 -1.84 17.85
CA ASN A 342 -17.15 -1.31 18.11
C ASN A 342 -16.44 -0.76 16.86
N GLY A 343 -17.07 -0.85 15.68
CA GLY A 343 -16.56 -0.30 14.41
C GLY A 343 -15.56 -1.21 13.68
N TYR A 344 -15.56 -2.51 13.95
CA TYR A 344 -14.69 -3.48 13.28
C TYR A 344 -15.38 -4.21 12.14
N ASN A 345 -14.67 -4.35 11.03
CA ASN A 345 -14.96 -5.31 9.98
C ASN A 345 -14.46 -6.72 10.37
N PHE A 346 -14.99 -7.76 9.73
CA PHE A 346 -14.59 -9.15 9.95
C PHE A 346 -14.94 -10.04 8.76
N TYR A 347 -14.37 -11.23 8.69
CA TYR A 347 -14.73 -12.27 7.73
C TYR A 347 -15.60 -13.32 8.41
N GLY A 348 -16.87 -13.37 8.02
CA GLY A 348 -17.89 -14.14 8.74
C GLY A 348 -18.38 -15.38 8.01
N SER A 349 -18.83 -16.38 8.79
CA SER A 349 -19.62 -17.50 8.32
C SER A 349 -21.10 -17.25 8.63
N TYR A 350 -21.92 -17.18 7.59
CA TYR A 350 -23.36 -16.89 7.69
C TYR A 350 -24.14 -18.11 7.25
N SER A 351 -25.24 -18.40 7.93
CA SER A 351 -26.09 -19.54 7.57
C SER A 351 -27.57 -19.23 7.71
N LEU A 352 -28.34 -19.82 6.82
CA LEU A 352 -29.79 -19.93 6.95
C LEU A 352 -30.19 -21.38 6.60
N ASN A 353 -30.69 -22.12 7.59
CA ASN A 353 -31.04 -23.53 7.46
C ASN A 353 -29.85 -24.40 6.94
N LYS A 354 -29.92 -24.85 5.70
CA LYS A 354 -28.89 -25.67 5.03
C LYS A 354 -27.92 -24.85 4.15
N THR A 355 -28.16 -23.57 3.98
CA THR A 355 -27.33 -22.69 3.15
C THR A 355 -26.28 -22.03 4.02
N MET A 356 -25.02 -22.20 3.65
CA MET A 356 -23.89 -21.51 4.29
C MET A 356 -23.23 -20.60 3.28
N ALA A 357 -22.82 -19.41 3.72
CA ALA A 357 -22.05 -18.45 2.94
C ALA A 357 -20.94 -17.85 3.81
N GLN A 358 -19.76 -17.66 3.22
CA GLN A 358 -18.63 -17.03 3.88
C GLN A 358 -18.29 -15.75 3.11
N TYR A 359 -18.34 -14.62 3.81
CA TYR A 359 -18.04 -13.33 3.18
C TYR A 359 -17.63 -12.28 4.21
N ALA A 360 -17.00 -11.22 3.69
CA ALA A 360 -16.60 -10.05 4.46
C ALA A 360 -17.82 -9.24 4.91
N SER A 361 -17.77 -8.70 6.12
CA SER A 361 -18.81 -7.84 6.68
C SER A 361 -18.59 -6.39 6.29
N ASP A 362 -19.67 -5.68 6.11
CA ASP A 362 -19.90 -4.24 5.97
C ASP A 362 -18.92 -3.47 5.08
N GLY A 363 -17.62 -3.40 5.38
CA GLY A 363 -16.65 -2.59 4.64
C GLY A 363 -16.61 -1.14 5.13
N ALA A 364 -16.82 -0.91 6.43
CA ALA A 364 -16.80 0.41 7.02
C ALA A 364 -15.37 0.93 7.18
N ILE A 365 -15.16 2.18 6.78
CA ILE A 365 -13.92 2.96 6.99
C ILE A 365 -14.27 4.20 7.80
N THR A 366 -13.35 4.69 8.64
CA THR A 366 -13.61 5.90 9.43
C THR A 366 -13.50 7.16 8.58
N GLY A 367 -14.20 8.22 9.02
CA GLY A 367 -14.18 9.51 8.37
C GLY A 367 -15.40 9.77 7.47
N LYS A 368 -15.24 10.68 6.52
CA LYS A 368 -16.34 11.24 5.73
C LYS A 368 -16.96 10.29 4.72
N PHE A 369 -16.17 9.34 4.22
CA PHE A 369 -16.60 8.40 3.19
C PHE A 369 -17.40 7.23 3.73
N VAL A 370 -17.24 6.87 4.99
CA VAL A 370 -17.98 5.81 5.71
C VAL A 370 -17.74 4.40 5.15
N TRP A 371 -17.64 4.24 3.83
CA TRP A 371 -17.48 2.97 3.12
C TRP A 371 -16.16 2.92 2.34
N LEU A 372 -15.53 1.76 2.33
CA LEU A 372 -14.25 1.53 1.68
C LEU A 372 -14.32 1.73 0.16
N ASP A 373 -15.41 1.30 -0.48
CA ASP A 373 -15.64 1.53 -1.90
C ASP A 373 -15.74 3.03 -2.24
N SER A 374 -16.49 3.82 -1.45
CA SER A 374 -16.56 5.27 -1.62
C SER A 374 -15.20 5.95 -1.43
N PHE A 375 -14.42 5.48 -0.45
CA PHE A 375 -13.06 5.99 -0.22
C PHE A 375 -12.14 5.68 -1.42
N ILE A 376 -12.16 4.46 -1.95
CA ILE A 376 -11.34 4.08 -3.10
C ILE A 376 -11.78 4.84 -4.36
N ASP A 377 -13.09 4.98 -4.58
CA ASP A 377 -13.64 5.72 -5.72
C ASP A 377 -13.18 7.19 -5.75
N GLN A 378 -13.18 7.87 -4.58
CA GLN A 378 -12.70 9.25 -4.53
C GLN A 378 -11.18 9.33 -4.80
N VAL A 379 -10.38 8.38 -4.30
CA VAL A 379 -8.95 8.35 -4.59
C VAL A 379 -8.71 8.20 -6.08
N TRP A 380 -9.43 7.28 -6.73
CA TRP A 380 -9.34 7.03 -8.15
C TRP A 380 -9.81 8.24 -8.98
N ILE A 381 -10.95 8.86 -8.66
CA ILE A 381 -11.44 10.07 -9.34
C ILE A 381 -10.41 11.20 -9.22
N ASN A 382 -9.92 11.48 -8.01
CA ASN A 382 -8.97 12.57 -7.79
C ASN A 382 -7.66 12.36 -8.54
N ALA A 383 -7.14 11.14 -8.53
CA ALA A 383 -5.91 10.81 -9.27
C ALA A 383 -6.07 10.99 -10.78
N ASN A 384 -7.21 10.58 -11.35
CA ASN A 384 -7.51 10.80 -12.77
C ASN A 384 -7.69 12.27 -13.12
N LEU A 385 -8.31 13.07 -12.25
CA LEU A 385 -8.41 14.53 -12.43
C LEU A 385 -7.03 15.19 -12.44
N VAL A 386 -6.14 14.80 -11.50
CA VAL A 386 -4.75 15.29 -11.48
C VAL A 386 -4.04 14.93 -12.79
N GLY A 387 -4.16 13.68 -13.24
CA GLY A 387 -3.60 13.23 -14.52
C GLY A 387 -4.13 14.00 -15.72
N ALA A 388 -5.45 14.19 -15.78
CA ALA A 388 -6.10 14.94 -16.85
C ALA A 388 -5.64 16.40 -16.92
N TYR A 389 -5.54 17.07 -15.76
CA TYR A 389 -5.05 18.46 -15.72
C TYR A 389 -3.55 18.56 -16.01
N ALA A 390 -2.73 17.66 -15.50
CA ALA A 390 -1.33 17.60 -15.86
C ALA A 390 -1.15 17.45 -17.37
N ASN A 391 -1.89 16.52 -18.00
CA ASN A 391 -1.87 16.33 -19.46
C ASN A 391 -2.38 17.57 -20.20
N LEU A 392 -3.43 18.23 -19.70
CA LEU A 392 -3.96 19.45 -20.31
C LEU A 392 -2.88 20.54 -20.43
N PHE A 393 -2.10 20.76 -19.39
CA PHE A 393 -1.09 21.81 -19.35
C PHE A 393 0.26 21.42 -19.97
N THR A 394 0.60 20.13 -19.97
CA THR A 394 1.84 19.64 -20.60
C THR A 394 1.71 19.43 -22.12
N ALA A 395 0.53 19.01 -22.59
CA ALA A 395 0.28 18.76 -24.02
C ALA A 395 -0.02 20.02 -24.83
N ASN A 396 -0.45 21.10 -24.18
CA ASN A 396 -0.87 22.33 -24.83
C ASN A 396 -0.06 23.54 -24.35
N GLN A 397 -0.11 24.62 -25.09
CA GLN A 397 0.76 25.78 -24.83
C GLN A 397 0.37 26.54 -23.54
N SER A 398 -0.86 27.01 -23.42
CA SER A 398 -1.36 27.71 -22.25
C SER A 398 -2.83 28.07 -22.38
N TYR A 399 -3.49 28.30 -21.26
CA TYR A 399 -4.91 28.67 -21.22
C TYR A 399 -5.11 29.99 -20.46
N PRO A 400 -5.80 30.97 -21.06
CA PRO A 400 -6.07 32.26 -20.39
C PRO A 400 -7.21 32.14 -19.37
N PHE A 401 -7.28 33.11 -18.44
CA PHE A 401 -8.37 33.23 -17.48
C PHE A 401 -9.62 33.82 -18.13
N ASN A 402 -10.23 33.10 -19.05
CA ASN A 402 -11.46 33.46 -19.76
C ASN A 402 -12.28 32.20 -20.09
N ALA A 403 -13.37 32.36 -20.82
CA ALA A 403 -14.25 31.26 -21.22
C ALA A 403 -13.52 30.10 -21.92
N ASN A 404 -12.50 30.39 -22.74
CA ASN A 404 -11.75 29.35 -23.45
C ASN A 404 -10.91 28.52 -22.49
N GLY A 405 -10.19 29.16 -21.54
CA GLY A 405 -9.39 28.45 -20.55
C GLY A 405 -10.27 27.66 -19.57
N TYR A 406 -11.35 28.23 -19.11
CA TYR A 406 -12.30 27.52 -18.23
C TYR A 406 -12.98 26.34 -18.96
N GLY A 407 -13.31 26.51 -20.24
CA GLY A 407 -13.84 25.45 -21.09
C GLY A 407 -12.85 24.29 -21.30
N ALA A 408 -11.55 24.58 -21.39
CA ALA A 408 -10.53 23.55 -21.48
C ALA A 408 -10.41 22.73 -20.19
N VAL A 409 -10.42 23.38 -19.02
CA VAL A 409 -10.45 22.70 -17.71
C VAL A 409 -11.72 21.85 -17.57
N GLN A 410 -12.87 22.39 -17.98
CA GLN A 410 -14.14 21.65 -17.96
C GLN A 410 -14.09 20.44 -18.90
N ALA A 411 -13.55 20.57 -20.11
CA ALA A 411 -13.41 19.46 -21.05
C ALA A 411 -12.54 18.33 -20.49
N ALA A 412 -11.40 18.67 -19.87
CA ALA A 412 -10.54 17.67 -19.23
C ALA A 412 -11.25 16.96 -18.05
N THR A 413 -12.16 17.64 -17.36
CA THR A 413 -12.94 17.04 -16.27
C THR A 413 -14.02 16.08 -16.80
N ILE A 414 -14.64 16.37 -17.95
CA ILE A 414 -15.77 15.59 -18.50
C ILE A 414 -15.35 14.13 -18.72
N ASP A 415 -14.19 13.88 -19.32
CA ASP A 415 -13.75 12.52 -19.64
C ASP A 415 -13.59 11.67 -18.37
N VAL A 416 -13.01 12.24 -17.32
CA VAL A 416 -12.86 11.56 -16.01
C VAL A 416 -14.23 11.34 -15.36
N ALA A 417 -15.10 12.34 -15.37
CA ALA A 417 -16.41 12.24 -14.76
C ALA A 417 -17.30 11.20 -15.46
N GLU A 418 -17.30 11.14 -16.80
CA GLU A 418 -18.09 10.16 -17.55
C GLU A 418 -17.51 8.73 -17.41
N GLN A 419 -16.20 8.59 -17.26
CA GLN A 419 -15.59 7.30 -16.91
C GLN A 419 -16.04 6.85 -15.50
N ALA A 420 -16.04 7.76 -14.53
CA ALA A 420 -16.53 7.49 -13.18
C ALA A 420 -18.03 7.13 -13.14
N VAL A 421 -18.84 7.77 -13.99
CA VAL A 421 -20.26 7.41 -14.18
C VAL A 421 -20.40 6.02 -14.81
N THR A 422 -19.59 5.72 -15.82
CA THR A 422 -19.60 4.42 -16.50
C THR A 422 -19.22 3.28 -15.56
N PHE A 423 -18.19 3.49 -14.75
CA PHE A 423 -17.75 2.54 -13.72
C PHE A 423 -18.80 2.40 -12.60
N GLY A 424 -19.53 3.47 -12.25
CA GLY A 424 -20.53 3.50 -11.21
C GLY A 424 -20.07 4.14 -9.89
N ALA A 425 -18.92 4.79 -9.86
CA ALA A 425 -18.48 5.62 -8.74
C ALA A 425 -19.38 6.86 -8.59
N ILE A 426 -19.76 7.46 -9.72
CA ILE A 426 -20.73 8.57 -9.78
C ILE A 426 -22.07 8.01 -10.23
N GLN A 427 -23.13 8.33 -9.49
CA GLN A 427 -24.49 7.85 -9.75
C GLN A 427 -25.42 8.98 -10.22
N ARG A 428 -26.22 8.66 -11.23
CA ARG A 428 -27.32 9.50 -11.73
C ARG A 428 -28.63 9.07 -11.10
N GLY A 429 -29.60 9.97 -11.04
CA GLY A 429 -30.95 9.66 -10.56
C GLY A 429 -31.07 9.55 -9.04
N VAL A 430 -30.03 9.90 -8.29
CA VAL A 430 -30.07 9.93 -6.83
C VAL A 430 -30.69 11.24 -6.36
N VAL A 431 -31.75 11.16 -5.57
CA VAL A 431 -32.42 12.33 -5.02
C VAL A 431 -31.65 12.81 -3.79
N LEU A 432 -31.14 14.02 -3.85
CA LEU A 432 -30.51 14.68 -2.69
C LEU A 432 -31.59 15.12 -1.68
N ASP A 433 -31.25 15.07 -0.40
CA ASP A 433 -32.12 15.64 0.63
C ASP A 433 -32.07 17.19 0.66
N ASN A 434 -33.03 17.80 1.35
CA ASN A 434 -33.14 19.26 1.40
C ASN A 434 -31.91 19.94 2.04
N ALA A 435 -31.21 19.28 2.93
CA ALA A 435 -29.99 19.84 3.55
C ALA A 435 -28.83 19.81 2.57
N GLN A 436 -28.65 18.69 1.85
CA GLN A 436 -27.65 18.54 0.78
C GLN A 436 -27.87 19.55 -0.34
N ILE A 437 -29.14 19.68 -0.84
CA ILE A 437 -29.53 20.68 -1.87
C ILE A 437 -29.16 22.10 -1.42
N ARG A 438 -29.45 22.45 -0.18
CA ARG A 438 -29.14 23.79 0.35
C ARG A 438 -27.62 24.03 0.43
N ILE A 439 -26.84 23.04 0.89
CA ILE A 439 -25.40 23.18 0.99
C ILE A 439 -24.78 23.42 -0.39
N VAL A 440 -25.08 22.56 -1.38
CA VAL A 440 -24.49 22.69 -2.71
C VAL A 440 -24.91 23.95 -3.44
N ASN A 441 -26.20 24.33 -3.33
CA ASN A 441 -26.72 25.54 -3.98
C ASN A 441 -26.18 26.82 -3.36
N THR A 442 -26.02 26.85 -2.03
CA THR A 442 -25.45 28.02 -1.33
C THR A 442 -23.97 28.21 -1.71
N SER A 443 -23.19 27.13 -1.81
CA SER A 443 -21.78 27.24 -2.14
C SER A 443 -21.50 27.64 -3.59
N VAL A 444 -22.43 27.31 -4.51
CA VAL A 444 -22.30 27.67 -5.94
C VAL A 444 -23.01 29.01 -6.23
N GLY A 445 -23.96 29.43 -5.39
CA GLY A 445 -24.77 30.64 -5.59
C GLY A 445 -25.89 30.46 -6.60
N LYS A 446 -26.20 29.23 -7.01
CA LYS A 446 -27.35 28.90 -7.90
C LYS A 446 -27.82 27.47 -7.65
N ASP A 447 -29.03 27.15 -8.11
CA ASP A 447 -29.56 25.80 -8.02
C ASP A 447 -28.88 24.87 -9.05
N ILE A 448 -28.17 23.85 -8.54
CA ILE A 448 -27.53 22.80 -9.34
C ILE A 448 -28.12 21.41 -9.07
N SER A 449 -29.18 21.31 -8.26
CA SER A 449 -29.73 20.02 -7.84
C SER A 449 -30.28 19.20 -9.00
N ALA A 450 -30.94 19.84 -9.98
CA ALA A 450 -31.39 19.15 -11.20
C ALA A 450 -30.23 18.62 -12.06
N THR A 451 -29.13 19.36 -12.12
CA THR A 451 -27.91 18.89 -12.83
C THR A 451 -27.28 17.71 -12.12
N LEU A 452 -27.12 17.75 -10.81
CA LEU A 452 -26.61 16.64 -10.03
C LEU A 452 -27.51 15.39 -10.17
N TYR A 453 -28.81 15.54 -10.15
CA TYR A 453 -29.75 14.44 -10.38
C TYR A 453 -29.58 13.81 -11.78
N SER A 454 -29.52 14.62 -12.83
CA SER A 454 -29.52 14.15 -14.21
C SER A 454 -28.14 13.69 -14.70
N GLN A 455 -27.06 14.37 -14.28
CA GLN A 455 -25.70 14.17 -14.75
C GLN A 455 -24.83 13.39 -13.73
N GLY A 456 -25.18 13.46 -12.44
CA GLY A 456 -24.42 12.85 -11.35
C GLY A 456 -23.29 13.71 -10.84
N TRP A 457 -22.86 14.75 -11.57
CA TRP A 457 -21.74 15.60 -11.20
C TRP A 457 -21.92 17.04 -11.69
N TYR A 458 -21.13 17.95 -11.11
CA TYR A 458 -21.09 19.36 -11.51
C TYR A 458 -19.72 19.96 -11.20
N LEU A 459 -19.07 20.62 -12.18
CA LEU A 459 -17.86 21.39 -11.98
C LEU A 459 -18.21 22.87 -11.82
N PHE A 460 -17.87 23.44 -10.66
CA PHE A 460 -18.00 24.86 -10.39
C PHE A 460 -16.65 25.54 -10.57
N ILE A 461 -16.56 26.51 -11.49
CA ILE A 461 -15.41 27.39 -11.67
C ILE A 461 -15.85 28.80 -11.37
N PRO A 462 -15.44 29.42 -10.23
CA PRO A 462 -15.82 30.76 -9.87
C PRO A 462 -15.10 31.81 -10.72
N THR A 463 -15.65 33.02 -10.75
CA THR A 463 -14.98 34.18 -11.35
C THR A 463 -13.69 34.48 -10.57
N GLN A 464 -12.57 34.56 -11.28
CA GLN A 464 -11.26 34.75 -10.67
C GLN A 464 -10.96 36.21 -10.33
N THR A 465 -10.38 36.43 -9.16
CA THR A 465 -9.93 37.75 -8.71
C THR A 465 -8.69 38.22 -9.49
N GLY A 466 -8.37 39.51 -9.41
CA GLY A 466 -7.14 40.05 -9.99
C GLY A 466 -5.88 39.44 -9.38
N SER A 467 -5.88 39.15 -8.07
CA SER A 467 -4.78 38.51 -7.36
C SER A 467 -4.58 37.04 -7.80
N ALA A 468 -5.66 36.27 -7.97
CA ALA A 468 -5.57 34.89 -8.48
C ALA A 468 -4.99 34.86 -9.91
N ARG A 469 -5.43 35.77 -10.78
CA ARG A 469 -4.86 35.89 -12.14
C ARG A 469 -3.40 36.31 -12.15
N LEU A 470 -2.99 37.18 -11.23
CA LEU A 470 -1.58 37.59 -11.09
C LEU A 470 -0.72 36.42 -10.58
N ALA A 471 -1.25 35.63 -9.66
CA ALA A 471 -0.62 34.41 -9.16
C ALA A 471 -0.65 33.26 -10.18
N ARG A 472 -1.40 33.37 -11.28
CA ARG A 472 -1.63 32.32 -12.29
C ARG A 472 -2.26 31.06 -11.69
N ASP A 473 -3.10 31.23 -10.67
CA ASP A 473 -3.74 30.17 -9.91
C ASP A 473 -5.26 30.21 -10.09
N LEU A 474 -5.84 29.14 -10.62
CA LEU A 474 -7.29 28.98 -10.79
C LEU A 474 -7.90 28.46 -9.47
N GLN A 475 -8.32 29.39 -8.62
CA GLN A 475 -8.73 29.13 -7.25
C GLN A 475 -10.24 28.88 -7.11
N GLY A 476 -10.63 28.12 -6.07
CA GLY A 476 -12.02 27.91 -5.68
C GLY A 476 -12.81 27.02 -6.64
N VAL A 477 -12.14 26.25 -7.48
CA VAL A 477 -12.79 25.23 -8.32
C VAL A 477 -13.30 24.10 -7.45
N ILE A 478 -14.56 23.70 -7.64
CA ILE A 478 -15.17 22.61 -6.87
C ILE A 478 -15.78 21.60 -7.83
N PHE A 479 -15.42 20.34 -7.68
CA PHE A 479 -16.03 19.23 -8.36
C PHE A 479 -17.01 18.52 -7.43
N TYR A 480 -18.30 18.70 -7.70
CA TYR A 480 -19.38 18.00 -7.00
C TYR A 480 -19.70 16.71 -7.74
N TRP A 481 -19.82 15.61 -7.01
CA TRP A 481 -20.25 14.34 -7.56
C TRP A 481 -21.13 13.59 -6.56
N VAL A 482 -22.05 12.80 -7.08
CA VAL A 482 -23.04 12.07 -6.29
C VAL A 482 -22.57 10.62 -6.14
N ASP A 483 -22.17 10.28 -4.91
CA ASP A 483 -21.97 8.90 -4.51
C ASP A 483 -23.34 8.27 -4.19
N GLY A 484 -23.84 7.41 -5.06
CA GLY A 484 -25.14 6.76 -4.89
C GLY A 484 -25.16 5.69 -3.81
N GLN A 485 -24.01 5.33 -3.27
CA GLN A 485 -23.77 4.22 -2.35
C GLN A 485 -24.33 2.88 -2.84
N LEU A 486 -23.99 1.78 -2.19
CA LEU A 486 -24.45 0.46 -2.59
C LEU A 486 -25.38 -0.14 -1.54
N ILE A 487 -26.47 -0.76 -1.99
CA ILE A 487 -27.41 -1.45 -1.09
C ILE A 487 -26.70 -2.67 -0.50
N GLN A 488 -26.60 -2.72 0.83
CA GLN A 488 -25.99 -3.82 1.57
C GLN A 488 -26.94 -4.57 2.51
N SER A 489 -28.19 -4.11 2.64
CA SER A 489 -29.20 -4.79 3.44
C SER A 489 -30.60 -4.44 2.94
N ILE A 490 -31.55 -5.34 3.13
CA ILE A 490 -32.95 -5.16 2.79
C ILE A 490 -33.77 -5.49 4.04
N THR A 491 -34.62 -4.54 4.46
CA THR A 491 -35.64 -4.78 5.47
C THR A 491 -37.01 -4.75 4.80
N MET A 492 -37.76 -5.83 4.88
CA MET A 492 -39.05 -5.98 4.20
C MET A 492 -40.07 -6.64 5.13
N SER A 493 -41.29 -6.14 5.12
CA SER A 493 -42.43 -6.84 5.69
C SER A 493 -43.19 -7.57 4.58
N SER A 494 -43.54 -8.85 4.85
CA SER A 494 -44.39 -9.64 3.95
C SER A 494 -45.78 -9.80 4.57
N THR A 495 -46.82 -9.38 3.85
CA THR A 495 -48.22 -9.48 4.30
C THR A 495 -49.01 -10.33 3.34
N ALA A 496 -49.58 -11.43 3.84
CA ALA A 496 -50.55 -12.22 3.06
C ALA A 496 -51.93 -11.59 3.13
N ILE A 497 -52.58 -11.46 1.99
CA ILE A 497 -54.00 -11.10 1.88
C ILE A 497 -54.76 -12.38 1.55
N LEU A 498 -55.62 -12.81 2.47
CA LEU A 498 -56.43 -14.05 2.35
C LEU A 498 -57.81 -13.74 1.79
#